data_dd3c9cd5612499d21cd7f2ad69926f54
#
_entry.id   dd3c9cd5612499d21cd7f2ad69926f54
#
_cell.length_a   1.000
_cell.length_b   1.000
_cell.length_c   1.000
_cell.angle_alpha   90.00
_cell.angle_beta   90.00
_cell.angle_gamma   90.00
#
_symmetry.space_group_name_H-M   'P 1'
#
loop_
_entity.id
_entity.type
_entity.pdbx_description
1 polymer ?
#
loop_
_entity_poly.entity_id
_entity_poly.type
_entity_poly.pdbx_seq_one_letter_code
_entity_poly.pdbx_strand_id
1 'polypeptide(L)'
;LICFVPDTPRYLALIAQDDKAERVLARINGAAKAREILDDIKNTVSEKKEKLMTYGFLCIFVGVMLSVFQQAVGINAVLYYAPRIYEAMGFDNPMMLTVFNGIVNLGFTCVAIFTVEKLGRKPLLIIGSLGMAIGAIGVACTFGNPNVQLLCMISIMVYSASFMFSWGPICWVLIAEVFPNTIRGQAVAIAVAFQWIFNWIVSTSFVPMANSLGYWFTYGLYGVICILAAL
;
A
#
# COMPACT_ATOMS: atom_id res chain seq x y z
N LEU A 1 -12.06 17.42 14.18
CA LEU A 1 -10.65 17.90 14.09
C LEU A 1 -10.35 18.54 12.74
N ILE A 2 -10.73 17.94 11.62
CA ILE A 2 -10.45 18.44 10.25
C ILE A 2 -11.01 19.87 10.05
N CYS A 3 -12.17 20.19 10.61
CA CYS A 3 -12.78 21.53 10.50
C CYS A 3 -11.96 22.65 11.18
N PHE A 4 -11.01 22.31 12.05
CA PHE A 4 -10.15 23.26 12.75
C PHE A 4 -8.75 23.40 12.13
N VAL A 5 -8.42 22.56 11.15
CA VAL A 5 -7.14 22.64 10.46
C VAL A 5 -7.29 23.58 9.26
N PRO A 6 -6.46 24.63 9.15
CA PRO A 6 -6.49 25.51 8.00
C PRO A 6 -6.06 24.76 6.72
N ASP A 7 -6.58 25.22 5.59
CA ASP A 7 -6.16 24.72 4.29
C ASP A 7 -4.65 24.87 4.09
N THR A 8 -4.07 23.97 3.29
CA THR A 8 -2.63 24.02 3.04
C THR A 8 -2.25 25.31 2.27
N PRO A 9 -1.11 25.95 2.60
CA PRO A 9 -0.67 27.17 1.91
C PRO A 9 -0.58 26.99 0.40
N ARG A 10 -0.17 25.81 -0.07
CA ARG A 10 -0.09 25.49 -1.50
C ARG A 10 -1.46 25.45 -2.17
N TYR A 11 -2.47 24.92 -1.51
CA TYR A 11 -3.86 24.92 -2.01
C TYR A 11 -4.42 26.35 -2.04
N LEU A 12 -4.18 27.14 -0.99
CA LEU A 12 -4.63 28.54 -0.92
C LEU A 12 -3.99 29.39 -2.03
N ALA A 13 -2.71 29.17 -2.34
CA ALA A 13 -2.03 29.81 -3.47
C ALA A 13 -2.62 29.38 -4.82
N LEU A 14 -2.99 28.10 -4.99
CA LEU A 14 -3.65 27.58 -6.19
C LEU A 14 -5.01 28.25 -6.49
N ILE A 15 -5.77 28.61 -5.45
CA ILE A 15 -7.07 29.29 -5.56
C ILE A 15 -6.95 30.81 -5.44
N ALA A 16 -5.73 31.36 -5.57
CA ALA A 16 -5.42 32.79 -5.50
C ALA A 16 -5.85 33.49 -4.18
N GLN A 17 -5.86 32.75 -3.05
CA GLN A 17 -6.10 33.30 -1.71
C GLN A 17 -4.78 33.52 -0.96
N ASP A 18 -3.95 34.40 -1.52
CA ASP A 18 -2.58 34.66 -1.06
C ASP A 18 -2.50 35.14 0.38
N ASP A 19 -3.42 36.06 0.79
CA ASP A 19 -3.46 36.58 2.15
C ASP A 19 -3.70 35.49 3.21
N LYS A 20 -4.51 34.46 2.88
CA LYS A 20 -4.73 33.37 3.79
C LYS A 20 -3.53 32.42 3.79
N ALA A 21 -2.92 32.18 2.64
CA ALA A 21 -1.70 31.38 2.52
C ALA A 21 -0.56 32.00 3.35
N GLU A 22 -0.34 33.31 3.24
CA GLU A 22 0.67 34.05 4.01
C GLU A 22 0.40 33.96 5.53
N ARG A 23 -0.84 34.08 5.97
CA ARG A 23 -1.21 33.95 7.40
C ARG A 23 -0.92 32.53 7.94
N VAL A 24 -1.22 31.50 7.17
CA VAL A 24 -0.95 30.13 7.56
C VAL A 24 0.56 29.89 7.62
N LEU A 25 1.32 30.34 6.62
CA LEU A 25 2.78 30.27 6.59
C LEU A 25 3.42 31.02 7.75
N ALA A 26 2.91 32.21 8.06
CA ALA A 26 3.40 33.01 9.19
C ALA A 26 3.20 32.30 10.54
N ARG A 27 2.11 31.54 10.70
CA ARG A 27 1.89 30.72 11.90
C ARG A 27 2.85 29.54 12.03
N ILE A 28 3.27 28.97 10.89
CA ILE A 28 4.13 27.75 10.86
C ILE A 28 5.61 28.14 10.90
N ASN A 29 6.03 29.09 10.07
CA ASN A 29 7.46 29.39 9.83
C ASN A 29 7.91 30.77 10.32
N GLY A 30 6.98 31.56 10.90
CA GLY A 30 7.23 32.95 11.30
C GLY A 30 7.01 33.93 10.15
N ALA A 31 6.64 35.19 10.51
CA ALA A 31 6.26 36.20 9.54
C ALA A 31 7.40 36.63 8.58
N ALA A 32 8.64 36.56 9.02
CA ALA A 32 9.80 36.95 8.22
C ALA A 32 10.03 36.01 6.99
N LYS A 33 9.74 34.71 7.11
CA LYS A 33 9.94 33.72 6.04
C LYS A 33 8.66 33.43 5.25
N ALA A 34 7.50 33.88 5.73
CA ALA A 34 6.22 33.52 5.13
C ALA A 34 6.08 34.00 3.68
N ARG A 35 6.57 35.19 3.37
CA ARG A 35 6.54 35.77 2.01
C ARG A 35 7.47 35.05 1.05
N GLU A 36 8.70 34.81 1.47
CA GLU A 36 9.69 34.08 0.67
C GLU A 36 9.19 32.70 0.27
N ILE A 37 8.64 31.95 1.24
CA ILE A 37 8.06 30.63 1.01
C ILE A 37 6.81 30.73 0.13
N LEU A 38 5.98 31.75 0.28
CA LEU A 38 4.81 31.97 -0.57
C LEU A 38 5.20 32.23 -2.02
N ASP A 39 6.22 33.07 -2.26
CA ASP A 39 6.72 33.35 -3.60
C ASP A 39 7.33 32.11 -4.26
N ASP A 40 8.04 31.30 -3.50
CA ASP A 40 8.57 30.01 -3.96
C ASP A 40 7.44 29.03 -4.32
N ILE A 41 6.40 28.95 -3.48
CA ILE A 41 5.18 28.18 -3.77
C ILE A 41 4.50 28.69 -5.05
N LYS A 42 4.37 30.00 -5.23
CA LYS A 42 3.75 30.60 -6.44
C LYS A 42 4.53 30.29 -7.70
N ASN A 43 5.85 30.36 -7.65
CA ASN A 43 6.72 30.00 -8.77
C ASN A 43 6.55 28.54 -9.15
N THR A 44 6.47 27.64 -8.15
CA THR A 44 6.25 26.19 -8.36
C THR A 44 4.82 25.87 -8.83
N VAL A 45 3.83 26.66 -8.40
CA VAL A 45 2.41 26.49 -8.75
C VAL A 45 2.07 27.09 -10.11
N SER A 46 2.77 28.16 -10.51
CA SER A 46 2.61 28.81 -11.83
C SER A 46 3.18 27.99 -12.98
N GLU A 47 4.01 26.95 -12.69
CA GLU A 47 4.31 25.93 -13.68
C GLU A 47 2.99 25.37 -14.20
N LYS A 48 2.72 25.64 -15.50
CA LYS A 48 1.47 25.30 -16.19
C LYS A 48 1.02 23.91 -15.80
N LYS A 49 -0.26 23.76 -15.43
CA LYS A 49 -0.91 22.43 -15.32
C LYS A 49 -0.72 21.73 -16.65
N GLU A 50 0.28 20.89 -16.74
CA GLU A 50 0.50 20.09 -17.93
C GLU A 50 -0.60 19.03 -18.05
N LYS A 51 -0.91 18.67 -19.29
CA LYS A 51 -1.88 17.61 -19.51
C LYS A 51 -1.30 16.30 -18.96
N LEU A 52 -2.14 15.51 -18.31
CA LEU A 52 -1.78 14.22 -17.70
C LEU A 52 -0.95 13.32 -18.66
N MET A 53 -1.21 13.41 -19.97
CA MET A 53 -0.55 12.65 -21.03
C MET A 53 0.79 13.24 -21.50
N THR A 54 1.20 14.40 -21.03
CA THR A 54 2.46 15.06 -21.47
C THR A 54 3.69 14.22 -21.08
N TYR A 55 3.63 13.53 -19.94
CA TYR A 55 4.70 12.65 -19.46
C TYR A 55 4.60 11.21 -19.98
N GLY A 56 3.65 10.96 -20.88
CA GLY A 56 3.44 9.66 -21.51
C GLY A 56 2.56 8.71 -20.70
N PHE A 57 1.86 7.84 -21.42
CA PHE A 57 0.99 6.80 -20.87
C PHE A 57 1.75 5.85 -19.93
N LEU A 58 3.03 5.62 -20.17
CA LEU A 58 3.85 4.67 -19.42
C LEU A 58 3.95 5.04 -17.93
N CYS A 59 4.10 6.32 -17.61
CA CYS A 59 4.22 6.79 -16.21
C CYS A 59 2.93 6.48 -15.42
N ILE A 60 1.77 6.78 -16.01
CA ILE A 60 0.46 6.49 -15.40
C ILE A 60 0.25 4.98 -15.28
N PHE A 61 0.58 4.24 -16.35
CA PHE A 61 0.46 2.79 -16.37
C PHE A 61 1.28 2.12 -15.26
N VAL A 62 2.52 2.53 -15.05
CA VAL A 62 3.37 2.00 -13.97
C VAL A 62 2.75 2.27 -12.59
N GLY A 63 2.29 3.50 -12.32
CA GLY A 63 1.66 3.83 -11.05
C GLY A 63 0.36 3.07 -10.80
N VAL A 64 -0.47 2.88 -11.85
CA VAL A 64 -1.68 2.06 -11.77
C VAL A 64 -1.33 0.60 -11.54
N MET A 65 -0.34 0.04 -12.26
CA MET A 65 0.07 -1.36 -12.10
C MET A 65 0.64 -1.63 -10.70
N LEU A 66 1.43 -0.72 -10.13
CA LEU A 66 1.87 -0.82 -8.74
C LEU A 66 0.68 -0.92 -7.77
N SER A 67 -0.33 -0.08 -7.96
CA SER A 67 -1.55 -0.08 -7.14
C SER A 67 -2.36 -1.37 -7.31
N VAL A 68 -2.48 -1.86 -8.54
CA VAL A 68 -3.17 -3.12 -8.88
C VAL A 68 -2.46 -4.31 -8.23
N PHE A 69 -1.14 -4.45 -8.42
CA PHE A 69 -0.38 -5.56 -7.85
C PHE A 69 -0.42 -5.54 -6.32
N GLN A 70 -0.34 -4.35 -5.68
CA GLN A 70 -0.42 -4.24 -4.23
C GLN A 70 -1.70 -4.88 -3.67
N GLN A 71 -2.80 -4.84 -4.41
CA GLN A 71 -4.08 -5.43 -3.98
C GLN A 71 -4.25 -6.86 -4.51
N ALA A 72 -3.82 -7.11 -5.75
CA ALA A 72 -3.98 -8.41 -6.41
C ALA A 72 -3.22 -9.55 -5.71
N VAL A 73 -2.14 -9.23 -5.00
CA VAL A 73 -1.45 -10.22 -4.14
C VAL A 73 -2.35 -10.76 -3.02
N GLY A 74 -3.50 -10.17 -2.72
CA GLY A 74 -4.52 -10.76 -1.84
C GLY A 74 -4.37 -10.44 -0.35
N ILE A 75 -3.47 -9.55 0.04
CA ILE A 75 -3.19 -9.29 1.45
C ILE A 75 -4.40 -8.81 2.25
N ASN A 76 -5.22 -7.93 1.67
CA ASN A 76 -6.39 -7.39 2.38
C ASN A 76 -7.45 -8.46 2.64
N ALA A 77 -7.60 -9.43 1.75
CA ALA A 77 -8.46 -10.59 2.00
C ALA A 77 -7.95 -11.39 3.21
N VAL A 78 -6.63 -11.59 3.32
CA VAL A 78 -6.03 -12.28 4.47
C VAL A 78 -6.24 -11.50 5.76
N LEU A 79 -6.05 -10.18 5.75
CA LEU A 79 -6.22 -9.34 6.94
C LEU A 79 -7.69 -9.25 7.38
N TYR A 80 -8.62 -9.10 6.45
CA TYR A 80 -10.05 -8.97 6.76
C TYR A 80 -10.67 -10.29 7.25
N TYR A 81 -10.23 -11.41 6.68
CA TYR A 81 -10.77 -12.73 7.00
C TYR A 81 -9.83 -13.58 7.87
N ALA A 82 -8.82 -12.98 8.52
CA ALA A 82 -7.85 -13.68 9.35
C ALA A 82 -8.48 -14.63 10.39
N PRO A 83 -9.49 -14.24 11.19
CA PRO A 83 -10.11 -15.15 12.16
C PRO A 83 -10.73 -16.36 11.48
N ARG A 84 -11.42 -16.17 10.34
CA ARG A 84 -12.05 -17.25 9.59
C ARG A 84 -11.02 -18.21 8.99
N ILE A 85 -9.88 -17.69 8.55
CA ILE A 85 -8.80 -18.49 7.99
C ILE A 85 -8.19 -19.38 9.08
N TYR A 86 -7.91 -18.83 10.26
CA TYR A 86 -7.39 -19.58 11.40
C TYR A 86 -8.40 -20.60 11.95
N GLU A 87 -9.69 -20.27 11.96
CA GLU A 87 -10.77 -21.21 12.28
C GLU A 87 -10.82 -22.36 11.29
N ALA A 88 -10.75 -22.07 9.98
CA ALA A 88 -10.73 -23.09 8.93
C ALA A 88 -9.48 -23.98 8.97
N MET A 89 -8.39 -23.53 9.58
CA MET A 89 -7.21 -24.35 9.88
C MET A 89 -7.40 -25.27 11.08
N GLY A 90 -8.47 -25.09 11.90
CA GLY A 90 -8.76 -25.91 13.07
C GLY A 90 -8.10 -25.42 14.36
N PHE A 91 -7.79 -24.12 14.48
CA PHE A 91 -7.30 -23.57 15.75
C PHE A 91 -8.46 -23.21 16.69
N ASP A 92 -8.32 -23.53 17.98
CA ASP A 92 -9.34 -23.27 19.02
C ASP A 92 -9.53 -21.76 19.29
N ASN A 93 -8.49 -20.95 19.14
CA ASN A 93 -8.50 -19.51 19.44
C ASN A 93 -8.07 -18.65 18.23
N PRO A 94 -8.90 -18.55 17.17
CA PRO A 94 -8.56 -17.79 15.95
C PRO A 94 -8.31 -16.31 16.19
N MET A 95 -9.04 -15.71 17.16
CA MET A 95 -8.92 -14.30 17.50
C MET A 95 -7.54 -13.98 18.10
N MET A 96 -7.04 -14.82 18.99
CA MET A 96 -5.72 -14.65 19.59
C MET A 96 -4.61 -14.70 18.53
N LEU A 97 -4.70 -15.62 17.58
CA LEU A 97 -3.76 -15.73 16.47
C LEU A 97 -3.82 -14.51 15.54
N THR A 98 -5.00 -13.97 15.32
CA THR A 98 -5.18 -12.73 14.55
C THR A 98 -4.50 -11.55 15.23
N VAL A 99 -4.64 -11.41 16.55
CA VAL A 99 -3.95 -10.37 17.32
C VAL A 99 -2.42 -10.57 17.25
N PHE A 100 -1.96 -11.80 17.42
CA PHE A 100 -0.52 -12.12 17.33
C PHE A 100 0.04 -11.78 15.94
N ASN A 101 -0.67 -12.15 14.87
CA ASN A 101 -0.30 -11.76 13.50
C ASN A 101 -0.25 -10.23 13.35
N GLY A 102 -1.18 -9.50 13.96
CA GLY A 102 -1.17 -8.03 13.98
C GLY A 102 0.08 -7.44 14.63
N ILE A 103 0.54 -8.02 15.75
CA ILE A 103 1.77 -7.61 16.44
C ILE A 103 3.00 -7.87 15.56
N VAL A 104 3.07 -9.03 14.91
CA VAL A 104 4.14 -9.37 13.96
C VAL A 104 4.15 -8.36 12.81
N ASN A 105 2.99 -8.06 12.23
CA ASN A 105 2.85 -7.10 11.15
C ASN A 105 3.33 -5.70 11.53
N LEU A 106 3.00 -5.24 12.74
CA LEU A 106 3.48 -3.96 13.28
C LEU A 106 5.01 -3.95 13.38
N GLY A 107 5.60 -5.02 13.91
CA GLY A 107 7.06 -5.17 14.02
C GLY A 107 7.75 -5.06 12.66
N PHE A 108 7.24 -5.79 11.64
CA PHE A 108 7.80 -5.74 10.28
C PHE A 108 7.58 -4.39 9.59
N THR A 109 6.49 -3.69 9.87
CA THR A 109 6.29 -2.31 9.38
C THR A 109 7.33 -1.36 9.99
N CYS A 110 7.66 -1.49 11.28
CA CYS A 110 8.74 -0.72 11.89
C CYS A 110 10.10 -1.03 11.23
N VAL A 111 10.40 -2.30 10.97
CA VAL A 111 11.63 -2.71 10.27
C VAL A 111 11.69 -2.10 8.86
N ALA A 112 10.56 -2.03 8.15
CA ALA A 112 10.48 -1.43 6.82
C ALA A 112 10.92 0.04 6.82
N ILE A 113 10.51 0.83 7.83
CA ILE A 113 10.87 2.26 7.96
C ILE A 113 12.38 2.44 8.00
N PHE A 114 13.10 1.63 8.77
CA PHE A 114 14.56 1.72 8.89
C PHE A 114 15.31 1.09 7.70
N THR A 115 14.67 0.24 6.95
CA THR A 115 15.32 -0.55 5.89
C THR A 115 15.16 0.10 4.52
N VAL A 116 14.06 0.85 4.29
CA VAL A 116 13.75 1.45 2.99
C VAL A 116 14.81 2.46 2.53
N GLU A 117 15.40 3.19 3.47
CA GLU A 117 16.46 4.16 3.16
C GLU A 117 17.81 3.49 2.84
N LYS A 118 18.08 2.31 3.42
CA LYS A 118 19.34 1.59 3.26
C LYS A 118 19.39 0.72 2.02
N LEU A 119 18.35 -0.09 1.78
CA LEU A 119 18.29 -1.05 0.67
C LEU A 119 17.69 -0.45 -0.60
N GLY A 120 16.92 0.62 -0.49
CA GLY A 120 16.19 1.22 -1.61
C GLY A 120 14.87 0.49 -1.89
N ARG A 121 14.04 1.11 -2.76
CA ARG A 121 12.63 0.69 -2.98
C ARG A 121 12.55 -0.62 -3.77
N LYS A 122 13.28 -0.72 -4.91
CA LYS A 122 13.20 -1.87 -5.81
C LYS A 122 13.64 -3.20 -5.19
N PRO A 123 14.81 -3.31 -4.53
CA PRO A 123 15.22 -4.56 -3.88
C PRO A 123 14.23 -5.01 -2.79
N LEU A 124 13.68 -4.04 -2.03
CA LEU A 124 12.72 -4.35 -0.98
C LEU A 124 11.42 -4.92 -1.53
N LEU A 125 10.91 -4.38 -2.65
CA LEU A 125 9.72 -4.93 -3.31
C LEU A 125 9.97 -6.35 -3.82
N ILE A 126 11.12 -6.62 -4.43
CA ILE A 126 11.46 -7.95 -4.94
C ILE A 126 11.56 -8.96 -3.78
N ILE A 127 12.31 -8.63 -2.73
CA ILE A 127 12.46 -9.50 -1.54
C ILE A 127 11.09 -9.77 -0.91
N GLY A 128 10.28 -8.73 -0.75
CA GLY A 128 8.95 -8.88 -0.20
C GLY A 128 8.02 -9.72 -1.06
N SER A 129 8.05 -9.54 -2.39
CA SER A 129 7.27 -10.36 -3.33
C SER A 129 7.66 -11.83 -3.25
N LEU A 130 8.97 -12.14 -3.19
CA LEU A 130 9.45 -13.52 -3.03
C LEU A 130 9.05 -14.10 -1.67
N GLY A 131 9.17 -13.33 -0.58
CA GLY A 131 8.71 -13.75 0.74
C GLY A 131 7.20 -14.02 0.78
N MET A 132 6.40 -13.16 0.16
CA MET A 132 4.96 -13.39 0.00
C MET A 132 4.68 -14.65 -0.83
N ALA A 133 5.39 -14.85 -1.93
CA ALA A 133 5.21 -16.03 -2.77
C ALA A 133 5.51 -17.32 -1.97
N ILE A 134 6.60 -17.35 -1.23
CA ILE A 134 6.96 -18.50 -0.36
C ILE A 134 5.86 -18.74 0.69
N GLY A 135 5.39 -17.68 1.36
CA GLY A 135 4.31 -17.80 2.33
C GLY A 135 3.01 -18.30 1.72
N ALA A 136 2.58 -17.74 0.58
CA ALA A 136 1.35 -18.12 -0.10
C ALA A 136 1.40 -19.58 -0.62
N ILE A 137 2.52 -20.00 -1.23
CA ILE A 137 2.72 -21.39 -1.66
C ILE A 137 2.76 -22.32 -0.45
N GLY A 138 3.43 -21.91 0.64
CA GLY A 138 3.44 -22.67 1.89
C GLY A 138 2.03 -22.93 2.43
N VAL A 139 1.16 -21.91 2.43
CA VAL A 139 -0.26 -22.09 2.79
C VAL A 139 -0.95 -23.04 1.81
N ALA A 140 -0.79 -22.84 0.50
CA ALA A 140 -1.41 -23.69 -0.51
C ALA A 140 -1.06 -25.19 -0.34
N CYS A 141 0.19 -25.48 0.02
CA CYS A 141 0.66 -26.86 0.20
C CYS A 141 0.27 -27.50 1.54
N THR A 142 0.04 -26.68 2.58
CA THR A 142 -0.17 -27.19 3.95
C THR A 142 -1.60 -27.07 4.44
N PHE A 143 -2.45 -26.28 3.76
CA PHE A 143 -3.81 -26.08 4.19
C PHE A 143 -4.64 -27.38 4.19
N GLY A 144 -5.38 -27.61 5.27
CA GLY A 144 -6.22 -28.80 5.42
C GLY A 144 -5.51 -30.05 5.92
N ASN A 145 -4.22 -30.00 6.19
CA ASN A 145 -3.47 -31.12 6.77
C ASN A 145 -3.22 -30.87 8.28
N PRO A 146 -3.86 -31.63 9.17
CA PRO A 146 -3.74 -31.45 10.63
C PRO A 146 -2.31 -31.63 11.16
N ASN A 147 -1.48 -32.44 10.48
CA ASN A 147 -0.11 -32.71 10.94
C ASN A 147 0.85 -31.54 10.72
N VAL A 148 0.50 -30.58 9.86
CA VAL A 148 1.33 -29.41 9.52
C VAL A 148 0.61 -28.07 9.75
N GLN A 149 -0.40 -28.06 10.61
CA GLN A 149 -1.19 -26.88 10.95
C GLN A 149 -0.34 -25.69 11.40
N LEU A 150 0.68 -25.95 12.24
CA LEU A 150 1.63 -24.94 12.69
C LEU A 150 2.42 -24.33 11.52
N LEU A 151 2.85 -25.17 10.56
CA LEU A 151 3.56 -24.70 9.37
C LEU A 151 2.67 -23.83 8.49
N CYS A 152 1.39 -24.16 8.35
CA CYS A 152 0.40 -23.35 7.66
C CYS A 152 0.24 -21.98 8.31
N MET A 153 0.14 -21.90 9.63
CA MET A 153 0.09 -20.67 10.40
C MET A 153 1.35 -19.81 10.17
N ILE A 154 2.54 -20.42 10.30
CA ILE A 154 3.81 -19.70 10.05
C ILE A 154 3.85 -19.17 8.61
N SER A 155 3.37 -19.94 7.64
CA SER A 155 3.33 -19.52 6.23
C SER A 155 2.44 -18.27 6.01
N ILE A 156 1.28 -18.18 6.68
CA ILE A 156 0.45 -16.95 6.65
C ILE A 156 1.18 -15.78 7.30
N MET A 157 1.86 -16.00 8.42
CA MET A 157 2.61 -14.94 9.07
C MET A 157 3.77 -14.45 8.20
N VAL A 158 4.51 -15.35 7.54
CA VAL A 158 5.56 -15.00 6.59
C VAL A 158 5.00 -14.19 5.43
N TYR A 159 3.86 -14.62 4.88
CA TYR A 159 3.18 -13.92 3.81
C TYR A 159 2.79 -12.47 4.20
N SER A 160 2.10 -12.31 5.33
CA SER A 160 1.65 -10.98 5.78
C SER A 160 2.81 -10.09 6.24
N ALA A 161 3.79 -10.66 6.95
CA ALA A 161 4.98 -9.94 7.38
C ALA A 161 5.82 -9.43 6.20
N SER A 162 6.00 -10.26 5.16
CA SER A 162 6.71 -9.89 3.93
C SER A 162 6.03 -8.73 3.20
N PHE A 163 4.69 -8.70 3.19
CA PHE A 163 3.95 -7.55 2.67
C PHE A 163 4.18 -6.29 3.51
N MET A 164 4.04 -6.39 4.83
CA MET A 164 4.22 -5.24 5.74
C MET A 164 5.65 -4.70 5.73
N PHE A 165 6.62 -5.55 5.48
CA PHE A 165 8.02 -5.17 5.31
C PHE A 165 8.30 -4.42 4.00
N SER A 166 7.50 -4.64 2.96
CA SER A 166 7.78 -4.16 1.59
C SER A 166 6.61 -3.40 0.94
N TRP A 167 5.69 -4.12 0.32
CA TRP A 167 4.61 -3.56 -0.49
C TRP A 167 3.67 -2.64 0.28
N GLY A 168 3.46 -2.89 1.57
CA GLY A 168 2.60 -2.07 2.43
C GLY A 168 3.03 -0.60 2.41
N PRO A 169 4.17 -0.24 2.98
CA PRO A 169 4.63 1.14 3.04
C PRO A 169 5.22 1.64 1.72
N ILE A 170 5.98 0.82 0.97
CA ILE A 170 6.79 1.28 -0.16
C ILE A 170 5.93 1.64 -1.37
N CYS A 171 4.83 0.93 -1.62
CA CYS A 171 3.95 1.24 -2.74
C CYS A 171 3.41 2.68 -2.67
N TRP A 172 3.01 3.14 -1.49
CA TRP A 172 2.54 4.51 -1.28
C TRP A 172 3.61 5.56 -1.56
N VAL A 173 4.84 5.29 -1.12
CA VAL A 173 6.00 6.16 -1.39
C VAL A 173 6.29 6.20 -2.88
N LEU A 174 6.35 5.05 -3.55
CA LEU A 174 6.62 4.96 -4.99
C LEU A 174 5.55 5.66 -5.83
N ILE A 175 4.26 5.47 -5.52
CA ILE A 175 3.18 6.18 -6.23
C ILE A 175 3.35 7.70 -6.10
N ALA A 176 3.82 8.19 -4.96
CA ALA A 176 4.08 9.62 -4.78
C ALA A 176 5.36 10.10 -5.47
N GLU A 177 6.39 9.25 -5.61
CA GLU A 177 7.68 9.58 -6.20
C GLU A 177 7.69 9.45 -7.74
N VAL A 178 6.96 8.49 -8.31
CA VAL A 178 6.92 8.22 -9.76
C VAL A 178 6.32 9.38 -10.55
N PHE A 179 5.37 10.11 -9.96
CA PHE A 179 4.68 11.17 -10.68
C PHE A 179 5.34 12.53 -10.49
N PRO A 180 5.60 13.28 -11.60
CA PRO A 180 6.05 14.67 -11.55
C PRO A 180 5.08 15.56 -10.76
N ASN A 181 5.62 16.61 -10.12
CA ASN A 181 4.84 17.52 -9.26
C ASN A 181 3.62 18.12 -9.95
N THR A 182 3.72 18.40 -11.25
CA THR A 182 2.69 19.04 -12.08
C THR A 182 1.42 18.23 -12.24
N ILE A 183 1.56 16.87 -12.34
CA ILE A 183 0.44 15.94 -12.55
C ILE A 183 0.18 15.03 -11.34
N ARG A 184 1.05 15.06 -10.32
CA ARG A 184 1.04 14.13 -9.17
C ARG A 184 -0.35 13.98 -8.55
N GLY A 185 -1.07 15.07 -8.29
CA GLY A 185 -2.38 15.01 -7.64
C GLY A 185 -3.41 14.18 -8.42
N GLN A 186 -3.48 14.38 -9.73
CA GLN A 186 -4.41 13.66 -10.60
C GLN A 186 -3.97 12.20 -10.82
N ALA A 187 -2.68 11.98 -11.06
CA ALA A 187 -2.14 10.66 -11.31
C ALA A 187 -2.23 9.75 -10.06
N VAL A 188 -1.93 10.28 -8.88
CA VAL A 188 -2.12 9.57 -7.60
C VAL A 188 -3.59 9.24 -7.38
N ALA A 189 -4.52 10.17 -7.66
CA ALA A 189 -5.95 9.91 -7.50
C ALA A 189 -6.42 8.75 -8.39
N ILE A 190 -5.94 8.67 -9.63
CA ILE A 190 -6.25 7.57 -10.55
C ILE A 190 -5.66 6.25 -10.02
N ALA A 191 -4.38 6.24 -9.64
CA ALA A 191 -3.73 5.05 -9.10
C ALA A 191 -4.44 4.51 -7.84
N VAL A 192 -4.83 5.40 -6.92
CA VAL A 192 -5.56 5.05 -5.70
C VAL A 192 -6.99 4.56 -6.02
N ALA A 193 -7.66 5.13 -7.03
CA ALA A 193 -8.97 4.64 -7.46
C ALA A 193 -8.88 3.18 -7.94
N PHE A 194 -7.88 2.84 -8.77
CA PHE A 194 -7.63 1.45 -9.19
C PHE A 194 -7.27 0.55 -8.00
N GLN A 195 -6.50 1.04 -7.04
CA GLN A 195 -6.16 0.32 -5.82
C GLN A 195 -7.41 -0.10 -5.04
N TRP A 196 -8.36 0.82 -4.83
CA TRP A 196 -9.60 0.51 -4.10
C TRP A 196 -10.56 -0.38 -4.90
N ILE A 197 -10.62 -0.22 -6.23
CA ILE A 197 -11.38 -1.13 -7.10
C ILE A 197 -10.84 -2.56 -6.98
N PHE A 198 -9.53 -2.75 -7.08
CA PHE A 198 -8.92 -4.07 -6.96
C PHE A 198 -9.01 -4.63 -5.53
N ASN A 199 -8.93 -3.78 -4.50
CA ASN A 199 -9.20 -4.20 -3.12
C ASN A 199 -10.62 -4.77 -2.99
N TRP A 200 -11.61 -4.09 -3.55
CA TRP A 200 -12.98 -4.56 -3.54
C TRP A 200 -13.14 -5.89 -4.29
N ILE A 201 -12.58 -6.00 -5.50
CA ILE A 201 -12.62 -7.25 -6.28
C ILE A 201 -12.00 -8.41 -5.49
N VAL A 202 -10.79 -8.25 -4.98
CA VAL A 202 -10.05 -9.29 -4.26
C VAL A 202 -10.77 -9.68 -2.97
N SER A 203 -11.22 -8.71 -2.19
CA SER A 203 -11.90 -8.98 -0.91
C SER A 203 -13.25 -9.66 -1.11
N THR A 204 -14.01 -9.27 -2.16
CA THR A 204 -15.32 -9.87 -2.45
C THR A 204 -15.18 -11.27 -3.05
N SER A 205 -14.17 -11.51 -3.89
CA SER A 205 -13.94 -12.80 -4.54
C SER A 205 -13.31 -13.85 -3.62
N PHE A 206 -12.64 -13.45 -2.54
CA PHE A 206 -11.92 -14.35 -1.66
C PHE A 206 -12.81 -15.45 -1.07
N VAL A 207 -13.92 -15.08 -0.43
CA VAL A 207 -14.81 -16.05 0.24
C VAL A 207 -15.46 -17.03 -0.74
N PRO A 208 -16.07 -16.59 -1.87
CA PRO A 208 -16.56 -17.50 -2.89
C PRO A 208 -15.48 -18.43 -3.42
N MET A 209 -14.30 -17.91 -3.70
CA MET A 209 -13.18 -18.68 -4.24
C MET A 209 -12.66 -19.73 -3.25
N ALA A 210 -12.49 -19.34 -1.98
CA ALA A 210 -12.06 -20.26 -0.92
C ALA A 210 -13.10 -21.36 -0.65
N ASN A 211 -14.40 -21.06 -0.77
CA ASN A 211 -15.47 -22.04 -0.56
C ASN A 211 -15.65 -23.00 -1.76
N SER A 212 -15.48 -22.52 -3.00
CA SER A 212 -15.72 -23.31 -4.21
C SER A 212 -14.48 -24.06 -4.70
N LEU A 213 -13.31 -23.43 -4.68
CA LEU A 213 -12.06 -23.97 -5.20
C LEU A 213 -11.08 -24.38 -4.10
N GLY A 214 -11.38 -24.03 -2.84
CA GLY A 214 -10.54 -24.32 -1.69
C GLY A 214 -9.45 -23.27 -1.46
N TYR A 215 -8.94 -23.27 -0.24
CA TYR A 215 -7.86 -22.35 0.17
C TYR A 215 -6.55 -22.63 -0.57
N TRP A 216 -6.25 -23.89 -0.92
CA TRP A 216 -5.05 -24.26 -1.65
C TRP A 216 -4.96 -23.56 -3.01
N PHE A 217 -6.08 -23.51 -3.75
CA PHE A 217 -6.14 -22.81 -5.03
C PHE A 217 -6.03 -21.28 -4.85
N THR A 218 -6.76 -20.73 -3.88
CA THR A 218 -6.80 -19.30 -3.59
C THR A 218 -5.41 -18.78 -3.27
N TYR A 219 -4.70 -19.44 -2.36
CA TYR A 219 -3.33 -19.03 -2.01
C TYR A 219 -2.31 -19.38 -3.09
N GLY A 220 -2.51 -20.45 -3.84
CA GLY A 220 -1.71 -20.78 -5.02
C GLY A 220 -1.76 -19.67 -6.07
N LEU A 221 -2.97 -19.15 -6.36
CA LEU A 221 -3.16 -18.02 -7.25
C LEU A 221 -2.45 -16.75 -6.74
N TYR A 222 -2.60 -16.42 -5.46
CA TYR A 222 -1.88 -15.29 -4.86
C TYR A 222 -0.36 -15.47 -4.92
N GLY A 223 0.14 -16.68 -4.73
CA GLY A 223 1.57 -17.01 -4.88
C GLY A 223 2.09 -16.73 -6.29
N VAL A 224 1.34 -17.13 -7.33
CA VAL A 224 1.67 -16.82 -8.73
C VAL A 224 1.69 -15.31 -8.97
N ILE A 225 0.69 -14.58 -8.47
CA ILE A 225 0.63 -13.11 -8.61
C ILE A 225 1.81 -12.46 -7.89
N CYS A 226 2.23 -12.95 -6.71
CA CYS A 226 3.42 -12.46 -6.01
C CYS A 226 4.70 -12.67 -6.82
N ILE A 227 4.85 -13.80 -7.52
CA ILE A 227 5.98 -14.04 -8.42
C ILE A 227 5.96 -13.06 -9.60
N LEU A 228 4.79 -12.83 -10.21
CA LEU A 228 4.65 -11.85 -11.29
C LEU A 228 4.94 -10.41 -10.81
N ALA A 229 4.62 -10.09 -9.56
CA ALA A 229 4.92 -8.79 -8.96
C ALA A 229 6.41 -8.59 -8.66
N ALA A 230 7.21 -9.65 -8.62
CA ALA A 230 8.66 -9.60 -8.41
C ALA A 230 9.43 -9.34 -9.72
N LEU A 231 8.82 -9.57 -10.88
CA LEU A 231 9.41 -9.38 -12.22
C LEU A 231 9.27 -7.94 -12.72
#